data_39a42864e8a26c7af91c721dc78a2f92
#
_entry.id   39a42864e8a26c7af91c721dc78a2f92
#
_cell.length_a   1.000
_cell.length_b   1.000
_cell.length_c   1.000
_cell.angle_alpha   90.00
_cell.angle_beta   90.00
_cell.angle_gamma   90.00
#
_symmetry.space_group_name_H-M   'P 1'
#
loop_
_entity.id
_entity.type
_entity.pdbx_description
1 polymer ?
#
loop_
_entity_poly.entity_id
_entity_poly.type
_entity_poly.pdbx_seq_one_letter_code
_entity_poly.pdbx_strand_id
1 'polypeptide(L)'
;MADSAAPTFYERLVALECEGVACVLVTLVEARGSVPQDTGAKMLVTAAGLHAGTVGGGRVEAQALALAQELLAGNVAAPRFVSWTLKGDVGMTCGGAVKLYFEPHPAGGAAWTIAIFGAGHVAQALVPVLAPLPCRVVVFDSRAEWLEKIPRARNVTLTPLAELAPAVDTLPADASVLCMTQGHRTDQPILHRALATRNFPFLGVIGSEAKAAILRRELVAEGLAPARAKKFHCPVGLPFGTNHPHEIALSIAAQLLTERDRLAEKSIAGS
;
A
#
# COMPACT_ATOMS: atom_id res chain seq x y z
N MET A 1 30.43 7.49 13.93
CA MET A 1 29.31 6.72 14.46
C MET A 1 28.19 7.74 14.70
N ALA A 2 27.18 7.75 13.83
CA ALA A 2 26.03 8.64 13.97
C ALA A 2 25.23 8.13 15.19
N ASP A 3 25.04 8.98 16.15
CA ASP A 3 24.19 8.75 17.33
C ASP A 3 22.76 8.56 16.80
N SER A 4 22.28 7.33 16.82
CA SER A 4 20.91 7.01 16.39
C SER A 4 19.96 7.44 17.50
N ALA A 5 19.53 8.69 17.45
CA ALA A 5 18.45 9.17 18.31
C ALA A 5 17.22 8.26 18.15
N ALA A 6 16.56 7.91 19.25
CA ALA A 6 15.34 7.10 19.21
C ALA A 6 14.29 7.80 18.34
N PRO A 7 13.54 7.05 17.50
CA PRO A 7 12.57 7.65 16.59
C PRO A 7 11.50 8.43 17.35
N THR A 8 11.16 9.60 16.85
CA THR A 8 10.09 10.47 17.35
C THR A 8 8.73 9.78 17.19
N PHE A 9 7.70 10.32 17.85
CA PHE A 9 6.33 9.80 17.74
C PHE A 9 5.84 9.74 16.29
N TYR A 10 6.07 10.80 15.52
CA TYR A 10 5.63 10.86 14.10
C TYR A 10 6.46 9.98 13.19
N GLU A 11 7.74 9.78 13.46
CA GLU A 11 8.55 8.81 12.72
C GLU A 11 8.07 7.37 12.94
N ARG A 12 7.56 7.05 14.13
CA ARG A 12 6.94 5.74 14.42
C ARG A 12 5.63 5.55 13.66
N LEU A 13 4.77 6.57 13.61
CA LEU A 13 3.53 6.53 12.82
C LEU A 13 3.84 6.29 11.35
N VAL A 14 4.78 7.06 10.80
CA VAL A 14 5.23 6.93 9.42
C VAL A 14 5.82 5.54 9.14
N ALA A 15 6.58 4.98 10.08
CA ALA A 15 7.14 3.63 9.94
C ALA A 15 6.02 2.57 9.82
N LEU A 16 5.01 2.63 10.70
CA LEU A 16 3.85 1.72 10.63
C LEU A 16 3.10 1.83 9.30
N GLU A 17 2.86 3.07 8.82
CA GLU A 17 2.24 3.29 7.52
C GLU A 17 3.08 2.70 6.36
N CYS A 18 4.40 2.88 6.39
CA CYS A 18 5.30 2.31 5.40
C CYS A 18 5.35 0.78 5.44
N GLU A 19 5.21 0.19 6.62
CA GLU A 19 5.16 -1.26 6.84
C GLU A 19 3.78 -1.85 6.53
N GLY A 20 2.77 -0.99 6.30
CA GLY A 20 1.39 -1.42 6.06
C GLY A 20 0.72 -2.00 7.31
N VAL A 21 1.19 -1.62 8.50
CA VAL A 21 0.63 -2.05 9.78
C VAL A 21 -0.53 -1.16 10.17
N ALA A 22 -1.71 -1.74 10.36
CA ALA A 22 -2.88 -1.01 10.85
C ALA A 22 -2.60 -0.42 12.23
N CYS A 23 -2.95 0.85 12.41
CA CYS A 23 -2.87 1.50 13.70
C CYS A 23 -4.00 2.51 13.91
N VAL A 24 -4.23 2.91 15.16
CA VAL A 24 -5.11 4.01 15.50
C VAL A 24 -4.28 5.08 16.20
N LEU A 25 -4.30 6.29 15.66
CA LEU A 25 -3.78 7.47 16.33
C LEU A 25 -4.88 8.04 17.24
N VAL A 26 -4.63 8.08 18.53
CA VAL A 26 -5.53 8.69 19.53
C VAL A 26 -4.97 10.02 19.98
N THR A 27 -5.76 11.08 19.90
CA THR A 27 -5.37 12.42 20.34
C THR A 27 -6.31 12.92 21.43
N LEU A 28 -5.79 13.40 22.54
CA LEU A 28 -6.53 14.12 23.57
C LEU A 28 -6.79 15.55 23.06
N VAL A 29 -8.03 15.84 22.62
CA VAL A 29 -8.37 17.12 21.98
C VAL A 29 -8.96 18.14 22.94
N GLU A 30 -9.51 17.69 24.06
CA GLU A 30 -10.05 18.57 25.11
C GLU A 30 -9.87 17.91 26.49
N ALA A 31 -9.48 18.69 27.46
CA ALA A 31 -9.29 18.30 28.85
C ALA A 31 -9.95 19.35 29.75
N ARG A 32 -10.80 18.95 30.68
CA ARG A 32 -11.49 19.82 31.64
C ARG A 32 -11.34 19.30 33.06
N GLY A 33 -11.07 20.19 34.00
CA GLY A 33 -10.90 19.84 35.39
C GLY A 33 -9.59 19.09 35.66
N SER A 34 -9.55 18.24 36.69
CA SER A 34 -8.36 17.44 37.01
C SER A 34 -8.24 16.24 36.08
N VAL A 35 -7.29 16.30 35.18
CA VAL A 35 -7.02 15.28 34.15
C VAL A 35 -5.56 14.83 34.23
N PRO A 36 -5.23 13.60 33.81
CA PRO A 36 -3.88 13.04 33.92
C PRO A 36 -2.91 13.49 32.85
N GLN A 37 -3.39 14.18 31.78
CA GLN A 37 -2.55 14.65 30.69
C GLN A 37 -3.12 15.93 30.06
N ASP A 38 -2.27 16.68 29.36
CA ASP A 38 -2.61 17.91 28.68
C ASP A 38 -3.21 17.65 27.28
N THR A 39 -4.02 18.59 26.82
CA THR A 39 -4.53 18.62 25.43
C THR A 39 -3.37 18.57 24.43
N GLY A 40 -3.51 17.75 23.41
CA GLY A 40 -2.47 17.48 22.42
C GLY A 40 -1.67 16.20 22.70
N ALA A 41 -1.80 15.59 23.87
CA ALA A 41 -1.23 14.28 24.15
C ALA A 41 -1.73 13.22 23.13
N LYS A 42 -0.83 12.33 22.73
CA LYS A 42 -1.10 11.35 21.67
C LYS A 42 -0.67 9.95 22.08
N MET A 43 -1.42 8.98 21.57
CA MET A 43 -1.14 7.56 21.74
C MET A 43 -1.29 6.85 20.38
N LEU A 44 -0.40 5.95 20.06
CA LEU A 44 -0.41 5.15 18.86
C LEU A 44 -0.63 3.68 19.22
N VAL A 45 -1.68 3.07 18.68
CA VAL A 45 -2.13 1.72 19.01
C VAL A 45 -2.10 0.85 17.78
N THR A 46 -1.58 -0.36 17.91
CA THR A 46 -1.62 -1.43 16.90
C THR A 46 -2.42 -2.63 17.43
N ALA A 47 -2.63 -3.63 16.62
CA ALA A 47 -3.25 -4.89 17.06
C ALA A 47 -2.48 -5.56 18.22
N ALA A 48 -1.17 -5.35 18.29
CA ALA A 48 -0.30 -5.84 19.37
C ALA A 48 -0.45 -5.03 20.68
N GLY A 49 -1.12 -3.88 20.66
CA GLY A 49 -1.32 -3.00 21.81
C GLY A 49 -0.73 -1.61 21.63
N LEU A 50 -0.39 -0.96 22.75
CA LEU A 50 0.24 0.36 22.77
C LEU A 50 1.61 0.31 22.09
N HIS A 51 1.76 1.08 21.03
CA HIS A 51 3.00 1.16 20.25
C HIS A 51 3.87 2.35 20.69
N ALA A 52 3.25 3.53 20.95
CA ALA A 52 3.96 4.72 21.36
C ALA A 52 3.02 5.74 22.02
N GLY A 53 3.59 6.64 22.84
CA GLY A 53 2.90 7.77 23.46
C GLY A 53 1.95 7.40 24.59
N THR A 54 1.15 8.37 25.04
CA THR A 54 0.15 8.21 26.12
C THR A 54 -0.91 9.32 26.02
N VAL A 55 -2.13 9.02 26.44
CA VAL A 55 -3.23 10.00 26.59
C VAL A 55 -3.64 10.20 28.03
N GLY A 56 -2.80 9.73 29.01
CA GLY A 56 -3.05 10.02 30.41
C GLY A 56 -2.78 8.87 31.39
N GLY A 57 -2.36 7.72 30.90
CA GLY A 57 -2.08 6.55 31.75
C GLY A 57 -3.31 5.99 32.47
N GLY A 58 -3.10 4.92 33.23
CA GLY A 58 -4.13 4.29 34.03
C GLY A 58 -5.38 3.89 33.28
N ARG A 59 -6.57 4.14 33.86
CA ARG A 59 -7.85 3.69 33.30
C ARG A 59 -8.25 4.38 32.00
N VAL A 60 -7.91 5.67 31.84
CA VAL A 60 -8.21 6.41 30.59
C VAL A 60 -7.48 5.76 29.42
N GLU A 61 -6.21 5.47 29.61
CA GLU A 61 -5.38 4.84 28.58
C GLU A 61 -5.84 3.41 28.28
N ALA A 62 -6.17 2.63 29.32
CA ALA A 62 -6.67 1.28 29.14
C ALA A 62 -8.01 1.25 28.34
N GLN A 63 -8.91 2.18 28.61
CA GLN A 63 -10.17 2.30 27.89
C GLN A 63 -9.96 2.80 26.45
N ALA A 64 -9.06 3.75 26.25
CA ALA A 64 -8.67 4.25 24.93
C ALA A 64 -7.99 3.16 24.11
N LEU A 65 -7.12 2.35 24.72
CA LEU A 65 -6.48 1.20 24.09
C LEU A 65 -7.50 0.16 23.63
N ALA A 66 -8.46 -0.20 24.52
CA ALA A 66 -9.50 -1.17 24.20
C ALA A 66 -10.37 -0.70 23.00
N LEU A 67 -10.80 0.57 23.01
CA LEU A 67 -11.59 1.10 21.90
C LEU A 67 -10.77 1.16 20.59
N ALA A 68 -9.52 1.54 20.65
CA ALA A 68 -8.65 1.55 19.48
C ALA A 68 -8.47 0.13 18.90
N GLN A 69 -8.30 -0.88 19.73
CA GLN A 69 -8.23 -2.29 19.31
C GLN A 69 -9.56 -2.80 18.74
N GLU A 70 -10.70 -2.37 19.28
CA GLU A 70 -12.02 -2.66 18.72
C GLU A 70 -12.19 -2.08 17.31
N LEU A 71 -11.75 -0.83 17.08
CA LEU A 71 -11.77 -0.20 15.76
C LEU A 71 -10.90 -0.96 14.77
N LEU A 72 -9.72 -1.42 15.18
CA LEU A 72 -8.82 -2.22 14.35
C LEU A 72 -9.43 -3.58 14.01
N ALA A 73 -10.01 -4.28 14.99
CA ALA A 73 -10.62 -5.58 14.78
C ALA A 73 -11.87 -5.50 13.88
N GLY A 74 -12.64 -4.42 14.00
CA GLY A 74 -13.80 -4.15 13.14
C GLY A 74 -13.47 -3.59 11.77
N ASN A 75 -12.19 -3.38 11.45
CA ASN A 75 -11.73 -2.77 10.20
C ASN A 75 -12.40 -1.40 9.92
N VAL A 76 -12.70 -0.64 10.99
CA VAL A 76 -13.40 0.64 10.91
C VAL A 76 -12.42 1.73 10.47
N ALA A 77 -12.62 2.26 9.26
CA ALA A 77 -11.79 3.34 8.72
C ALA A 77 -12.28 4.75 9.12
N ALA A 78 -13.51 4.86 9.61
CA ALA A 78 -14.08 6.16 9.97
C ALA A 78 -13.53 6.66 11.32
N PRO A 79 -13.09 7.92 11.40
CA PRO A 79 -12.63 8.51 12.64
C PRO A 79 -13.78 8.69 13.63
N ARG A 80 -13.45 8.71 14.94
CA ARG A 80 -14.44 8.81 16.00
C ARG A 80 -14.03 9.82 17.06
N PHE A 81 -14.98 10.68 17.49
CA PHE A 81 -14.85 11.48 18.69
C PHE A 81 -15.54 10.78 19.87
N VAL A 82 -14.88 10.76 21.01
CA VAL A 82 -15.44 10.20 22.26
C VAL A 82 -15.22 11.20 23.37
N SER A 83 -16.26 11.41 24.19
CA SER A 83 -16.20 12.25 25.38
C SER A 83 -16.44 11.39 26.62
N TRP A 84 -15.53 11.42 27.57
CA TRP A 84 -15.62 10.67 28.81
C TRP A 84 -15.50 11.60 30.03
N THR A 85 -16.39 11.37 31.01
CA THR A 85 -16.21 11.86 32.36
C THR A 85 -15.35 10.86 33.14
N LEU A 86 -14.29 11.33 33.78
CA LEU A 86 -13.32 10.43 34.40
C LEU A 86 -13.93 9.63 35.55
N LYS A 87 -14.87 10.21 36.30
CA LYS A 87 -15.56 9.56 37.40
C LYS A 87 -16.64 8.59 36.93
N GLY A 88 -17.48 9.02 35.97
CA GLY A 88 -18.65 8.24 35.51
C GLY A 88 -18.28 7.15 34.51
N ASP A 89 -17.59 7.52 33.42
CA ASP A 89 -17.37 6.63 32.28
C ASP A 89 -16.10 5.78 32.46
N VAL A 90 -15.09 6.33 33.15
CA VAL A 90 -13.77 5.68 33.30
C VAL A 90 -13.59 5.05 34.70
N GLY A 91 -14.41 5.44 35.69
CA GLY A 91 -14.34 4.92 37.06
C GLY A 91 -13.10 5.40 37.83
N MET A 92 -12.62 6.60 37.54
CA MET A 92 -11.51 7.24 38.24
C MET A 92 -12.00 8.12 39.40
N THR A 93 -11.13 8.41 40.35
CA THR A 93 -11.45 9.34 41.45
C THR A 93 -11.41 10.81 41.04
N CYS A 94 -10.75 11.13 39.92
CA CYS A 94 -10.66 12.47 39.33
C CYS A 94 -12.00 12.93 38.76
N GLY A 95 -12.41 14.18 39.05
CA GLY A 95 -13.68 14.75 38.58
C GLY A 95 -13.62 15.44 37.22
N GLY A 96 -12.56 15.23 36.44
CA GLY A 96 -12.38 15.82 35.13
C GLY A 96 -13.14 15.13 34.02
N ALA A 97 -13.05 15.72 32.82
CA ALA A 97 -13.58 15.16 31.58
C ALA A 97 -12.54 15.29 30.46
N VAL A 98 -12.53 14.33 29.58
CA VAL A 98 -11.64 14.30 28.42
C VAL A 98 -12.43 14.07 27.13
N LYS A 99 -11.99 14.67 26.03
CA LYS A 99 -12.47 14.37 24.69
C LYS A 99 -11.30 13.86 23.86
N LEU A 100 -11.50 12.68 23.28
CA LEU A 100 -10.51 11.98 22.51
C LEU A 100 -10.96 11.88 21.04
N TYR A 101 -10.00 12.01 20.14
CA TYR A 101 -10.17 11.76 18.71
C TYR A 101 -9.39 10.51 18.35
N PHE A 102 -10.09 9.54 17.79
CA PHE A 102 -9.55 8.30 17.28
C PHE A 102 -9.48 8.40 15.77
N GLU A 103 -8.31 8.26 15.21
CA GLU A 103 -8.03 8.31 13.79
C GLU A 103 -7.45 6.96 13.34
N PRO A 104 -8.29 6.07 12.76
CA PRO A 104 -7.82 4.80 12.24
C PRO A 104 -6.96 4.99 10.97
N HIS A 105 -5.81 4.32 10.97
CA HIS A 105 -4.95 4.13 9.82
C HIS A 105 -5.03 2.64 9.47
N PRO A 106 -5.83 2.24 8.47
CA PRO A 106 -6.04 0.83 8.17
C PRO A 106 -4.78 0.12 7.70
N ALA A 107 -4.70 -1.18 7.91
CA ALA A 107 -3.60 -2.00 7.39
C ALA A 107 -3.53 -1.86 5.88
N GLY A 108 -2.36 -1.57 5.38
CA GLY A 108 -2.21 -1.31 3.97
C GLY A 108 -2.97 -0.07 3.51
N GLY A 109 -3.23 0.88 4.43
CA GLY A 109 -3.77 2.24 4.12
C GLY A 109 -2.98 2.99 3.16
N ALA A 110 -2.50 2.33 2.50
CA ALA A 110 -2.10 2.57 1.31
C ALA A 110 -1.88 1.63 0.45
N ALA A 111 -1.55 1.47 0.35
CA ALA A 111 -0.71 1.66 -0.71
C ALA A 111 -1.14 0.64 -1.70
N TRP A 112 -2.08 1.03 -2.49
CA TRP A 112 -2.17 0.50 -3.84
C TRP A 112 -0.79 0.02 -4.29
N THR A 113 -0.55 -1.30 -4.19
CA THR A 113 0.75 -1.88 -4.50
C THR A 113 0.89 -2.02 -6.01
N ILE A 114 1.96 -1.44 -6.54
CA ILE A 114 2.34 -1.56 -7.95
C ILE A 114 3.62 -2.39 -8.02
N ALA A 115 3.51 -3.61 -8.53
CA ALA A 115 4.64 -4.49 -8.74
C ALA A 115 5.14 -4.38 -10.19
N ILE A 116 6.38 -4.03 -10.37
CA ILE A 116 7.02 -3.84 -11.68
C ILE A 116 8.11 -4.91 -11.85
N PHE A 117 7.93 -5.78 -12.82
CA PHE A 117 8.92 -6.75 -13.23
C PHE A 117 9.71 -6.19 -14.42
N GLY A 118 10.97 -5.83 -14.17
CA GLY A 118 11.89 -5.20 -15.11
C GLY A 118 12.21 -3.75 -14.77
N ALA A 119 13.51 -3.44 -14.64
CA ALA A 119 14.06 -2.12 -14.34
C ALA A 119 14.57 -1.38 -15.58
N GLY A 120 13.99 -1.63 -16.76
CA GLY A 120 14.37 -1.00 -18.03
C GLY A 120 14.04 0.49 -18.10
N HIS A 121 14.33 1.13 -19.24
CA HIS A 121 14.19 2.59 -19.43
C HIS A 121 12.76 3.08 -19.12
N VAL A 122 11.72 2.32 -19.47
CA VAL A 122 10.34 2.71 -19.16
C VAL A 122 10.07 2.62 -17.67
N ALA A 123 10.57 1.60 -16.97
CA ALA A 123 10.44 1.51 -15.52
C ALA A 123 11.19 2.65 -14.80
N GLN A 124 12.39 2.99 -15.27
CA GLN A 124 13.18 4.13 -14.76
C GLN A 124 12.44 5.46 -14.94
N ALA A 125 11.66 5.61 -16.01
CA ALA A 125 10.82 6.78 -16.24
C ALA A 125 9.49 6.73 -15.43
N LEU A 126 8.91 5.54 -15.22
CA LEU A 126 7.63 5.35 -14.56
C LEU A 126 7.73 5.51 -13.03
N VAL A 127 8.77 4.94 -12.41
CA VAL A 127 8.90 4.98 -10.94
C VAL A 127 8.94 6.40 -10.38
N PRO A 128 9.65 7.37 -10.95
CA PRO A 128 9.59 8.77 -10.50
C PRO A 128 8.20 9.41 -10.60
N VAL A 129 7.38 8.99 -11.55
CA VAL A 129 6.00 9.47 -11.70
C VAL A 129 5.10 8.87 -10.60
N LEU A 130 5.33 7.62 -10.23
CA LEU A 130 4.56 6.92 -9.21
C LEU A 130 4.98 7.28 -7.77
N ALA A 131 6.26 7.59 -7.56
CA ALA A 131 6.82 7.84 -6.23
C ALA A 131 6.10 8.94 -5.41
N PRO A 132 5.60 10.04 -5.99
CA PRO A 132 4.82 11.04 -5.27
C PRO A 132 3.38 10.61 -4.93
N LEU A 133 2.89 9.52 -5.52
CA LEU A 133 1.51 9.06 -5.33
C LEU A 133 1.39 8.21 -4.04
N PRO A 134 0.18 8.12 -3.46
CA PRO A 134 -0.11 7.26 -2.32
C PRO A 134 -0.14 5.79 -2.74
N CYS A 135 0.99 5.24 -3.14
CA CYS A 135 1.17 3.87 -3.58
C CYS A 135 2.48 3.29 -3.03
N ARG A 136 2.58 1.98 -2.99
CA ARG A 136 3.81 1.23 -2.76
C ARG A 136 4.29 0.67 -4.09
N VAL A 137 5.51 0.97 -4.49
CA VAL A 137 6.13 0.47 -5.71
C VAL A 137 7.18 -0.58 -5.35
N VAL A 138 7.07 -1.77 -5.91
CA VAL A 138 8.08 -2.82 -5.76
C VAL A 138 8.62 -3.16 -7.16
N VAL A 139 9.91 -3.02 -7.36
CA VAL A 139 10.56 -3.29 -8.64
C VAL A 139 11.46 -4.51 -8.52
N PHE A 140 11.24 -5.47 -9.39
CA PHE A 140 12.03 -6.69 -9.49
C PHE A 140 12.84 -6.71 -10.80
N ASP A 141 14.12 -6.98 -10.74
CA ASP A 141 14.96 -7.27 -11.93
C ASP A 141 16.09 -8.22 -11.53
N SER A 142 16.54 -9.02 -12.46
CA SER A 142 17.69 -9.90 -12.22
C SER A 142 19.04 -9.19 -12.28
N ARG A 143 19.07 -7.99 -12.81
CA ARG A 143 20.26 -7.15 -13.00
C ARG A 143 20.28 -6.04 -11.97
N ALA A 144 21.09 -6.19 -10.93
CA ALA A 144 21.19 -5.22 -9.84
C ALA A 144 21.59 -3.80 -10.36
N GLU A 145 22.48 -3.72 -11.34
CA GLU A 145 22.93 -2.46 -11.94
C GLU A 145 21.81 -1.68 -12.66
N TRP A 146 20.72 -2.33 -13.05
CA TRP A 146 19.55 -1.64 -13.62
C TRP A 146 18.62 -1.11 -12.52
N LEU A 147 18.50 -1.83 -11.42
CA LEU A 147 17.75 -1.36 -10.25
C LEU A 147 18.41 -0.13 -9.63
N GLU A 148 19.74 -0.06 -9.59
CA GLU A 148 20.50 1.09 -9.08
C GLU A 148 20.26 2.40 -9.87
N LYS A 149 19.79 2.32 -11.11
CA LYS A 149 19.42 3.49 -11.93
C LYS A 149 18.06 4.08 -11.57
N ILE A 150 17.26 3.36 -10.79
CA ILE A 150 15.95 3.85 -10.33
C ILE A 150 16.17 4.75 -9.11
N PRO A 151 15.65 5.99 -9.11
CA PRO A 151 15.75 6.88 -7.96
C PRO A 151 15.10 6.26 -6.70
N ARG A 152 15.80 6.35 -5.59
CA ARG A 152 15.28 5.89 -4.29
C ARG A 152 14.18 6.82 -3.79
N ALA A 153 13.08 6.25 -3.31
CA ALA A 153 12.00 6.97 -2.64
C ALA A 153 11.46 6.10 -1.50
N ARG A 154 10.79 6.73 -0.52
CA ARG A 154 10.31 6.04 0.70
C ARG A 154 9.39 4.87 0.42
N ASN A 155 8.55 5.00 -0.59
CA ASN A 155 7.55 4.00 -1.00
C ASN A 155 8.03 3.10 -2.15
N VAL A 156 9.31 3.14 -2.50
CA VAL A 156 9.92 2.34 -3.58
C VAL A 156 10.86 1.30 -2.99
N THR A 157 10.58 0.04 -3.25
CA THR A 157 11.43 -1.10 -2.88
C THR A 157 12.04 -1.69 -4.15
N LEU A 158 13.36 -1.83 -4.18
CA LEU A 158 14.11 -2.41 -5.29
C LEU A 158 14.64 -3.79 -4.87
N THR A 159 14.24 -4.83 -5.59
CA THR A 159 14.51 -6.21 -5.19
C THR A 159 15.22 -6.97 -6.33
N PRO A 160 16.52 -7.23 -6.21
CA PRO A 160 17.24 -8.07 -7.17
C PRO A 160 16.85 -9.53 -6.96
N LEU A 161 16.42 -10.23 -8.03
CA LEU A 161 16.04 -11.64 -8.01
C LEU A 161 16.54 -12.33 -9.28
N ALA A 162 17.21 -13.45 -9.14
CA ALA A 162 17.66 -14.25 -10.28
C ALA A 162 16.48 -14.77 -11.11
N GLU A 163 15.42 -15.23 -10.44
CA GLU A 163 14.17 -15.68 -11.06
C GLU A 163 13.03 -14.78 -10.63
N LEU A 164 12.33 -14.21 -11.59
CA LEU A 164 11.28 -13.20 -11.34
C LEU A 164 9.90 -13.82 -11.10
N ALA A 165 9.57 -14.91 -11.78
CA ALA A 165 8.22 -15.48 -11.71
C ALA A 165 7.78 -15.92 -10.29
N PRO A 166 8.63 -16.48 -9.42
CA PRO A 166 8.25 -16.82 -8.04
C PRO A 166 7.84 -15.63 -7.19
N ALA A 167 8.34 -14.42 -7.49
CA ALA A 167 7.97 -13.22 -6.75
C ALA A 167 6.47 -12.87 -6.87
N VAL A 168 5.78 -13.35 -7.89
CA VAL A 168 4.32 -13.19 -8.06
C VAL A 168 3.55 -13.70 -6.84
N ASP A 169 4.01 -14.76 -6.20
CA ASP A 169 3.31 -15.38 -5.06
C ASP A 169 3.42 -14.54 -3.78
N THR A 170 4.43 -13.67 -3.70
CA THR A 170 4.66 -12.80 -2.54
C THR A 170 3.84 -11.51 -2.59
N LEU A 171 3.19 -11.22 -3.72
CA LEU A 171 2.45 -9.98 -3.92
C LEU A 171 1.09 -10.01 -3.18
N PRO A 172 0.61 -8.87 -2.69
CA PRO A 172 -0.76 -8.73 -2.22
C PRO A 172 -1.77 -9.08 -3.32
N ALA A 173 -2.94 -9.59 -2.94
CA ALA A 173 -3.96 -10.02 -3.90
C ALA A 173 -4.54 -8.86 -4.73
N ASP A 174 -4.49 -7.65 -4.19
CA ASP A 174 -4.96 -6.40 -4.78
C ASP A 174 -3.88 -5.61 -5.53
N ALA A 175 -2.69 -6.18 -5.70
CA ALA A 175 -1.60 -5.54 -6.43
C ALA A 175 -1.93 -5.33 -7.91
N SER A 176 -1.48 -4.18 -8.44
CA SER A 176 -1.36 -3.95 -9.88
C SER A 176 0.00 -4.45 -10.35
N VAL A 177 0.02 -5.31 -11.36
CA VAL A 177 1.23 -5.98 -11.82
C VAL A 177 1.60 -5.52 -13.22
N LEU A 178 2.87 -5.17 -13.43
CA LEU A 178 3.43 -4.74 -14.71
C LEU A 178 4.60 -5.65 -15.10
N CYS A 179 4.50 -6.30 -16.26
CA CYS A 179 5.60 -7.05 -16.89
C CYS A 179 6.27 -6.16 -17.93
N MET A 180 7.46 -5.67 -17.61
CA MET A 180 8.23 -4.70 -18.40
C MET A 180 9.70 -5.14 -18.54
N THR A 181 9.91 -6.46 -18.68
CA THR A 181 11.26 -7.04 -18.75
C THR A 181 11.91 -6.84 -20.14
N GLN A 182 13.08 -7.45 -20.33
CA GLN A 182 13.83 -7.34 -21.58
C GLN A 182 13.12 -7.92 -22.80
N GLY A 183 12.09 -8.76 -22.59
CA GLY A 183 11.42 -9.37 -23.71
C GLY A 183 10.47 -10.51 -23.36
N HIS A 184 9.93 -11.08 -24.39
CA HIS A 184 8.91 -12.10 -24.36
C HIS A 184 9.25 -13.30 -23.44
N ARG A 185 10.47 -13.83 -23.56
CA ARG A 185 10.91 -15.01 -22.79
C ARG A 185 10.92 -14.80 -21.28
N THR A 186 11.10 -13.55 -20.85
CA THR A 186 11.14 -13.20 -19.42
C THR A 186 9.75 -12.79 -18.92
N ASP A 187 8.95 -12.12 -19.76
CA ASP A 187 7.59 -11.71 -19.40
C ASP A 187 6.63 -12.89 -19.29
N GLN A 188 6.75 -13.87 -20.20
CA GLN A 188 5.82 -14.99 -20.30
C GLN A 188 5.72 -15.84 -19.02
N PRO A 189 6.81 -16.28 -18.35
CA PRO A 189 6.70 -17.05 -17.11
C PRO A 189 6.06 -16.27 -15.96
N ILE A 190 6.31 -14.95 -15.87
CA ILE A 190 5.69 -14.07 -14.87
C ILE A 190 4.20 -13.99 -15.13
N LEU A 191 3.82 -13.70 -16.38
CA LEU A 191 2.44 -13.59 -16.82
C LEU A 191 1.67 -14.89 -16.62
N HIS A 192 2.27 -16.03 -17.01
CA HIS A 192 1.68 -17.36 -16.80
C HIS A 192 1.38 -17.61 -15.32
N ARG A 193 2.38 -17.39 -14.44
CA ARG A 193 2.21 -17.59 -13.00
C ARG A 193 1.14 -16.68 -12.43
N ALA A 194 1.14 -15.39 -12.80
CA ALA A 194 0.14 -14.43 -12.36
C ALA A 194 -1.29 -14.86 -12.77
N LEU A 195 -1.48 -15.31 -13.99
CA LEU A 195 -2.77 -15.77 -14.49
C LEU A 195 -3.18 -17.16 -13.98
N ALA A 196 -2.24 -18.06 -13.70
CA ALA A 196 -2.54 -19.39 -13.20
C ALA A 196 -2.92 -19.40 -11.72
N THR A 197 -2.21 -18.62 -10.89
CA THR A 197 -2.28 -18.73 -9.42
C THR A 197 -3.02 -17.58 -8.76
N ARG A 198 -3.22 -16.44 -9.43
CA ARG A 198 -3.75 -15.19 -8.85
C ARG A 198 -4.87 -14.58 -9.70
N ASN A 199 -5.55 -13.61 -9.13
CA ASN A 199 -6.56 -12.82 -9.83
C ASN A 199 -6.33 -11.34 -9.53
N PHE A 200 -5.19 -10.82 -10.00
CA PHE A 200 -4.86 -9.40 -9.81
C PHE A 200 -5.89 -8.49 -10.48
N PRO A 201 -6.24 -7.38 -9.85
CA PRO A 201 -7.19 -6.41 -10.42
C PRO A 201 -6.66 -5.75 -11.69
N PHE A 202 -5.34 -5.64 -11.82
CA PHE A 202 -4.66 -5.12 -13.00
C PHE A 202 -3.40 -5.94 -13.32
N LEU A 203 -3.27 -6.33 -14.58
CA LEU A 203 -2.10 -7.02 -15.10
C LEU A 203 -1.75 -6.43 -16.47
N GLY A 204 -0.60 -5.75 -16.56
CA GLY A 204 -0.14 -5.07 -17.76
C GLY A 204 1.17 -5.65 -18.27
N VAL A 205 1.32 -5.72 -19.59
CA VAL A 205 2.55 -6.15 -20.25
C VAL A 205 2.98 -5.10 -21.27
N ILE A 206 4.24 -4.68 -21.20
CA ILE A 206 4.79 -3.78 -22.22
C ILE A 206 4.97 -4.53 -23.55
N GLY A 207 4.53 -3.93 -24.64
CA GLY A 207 4.66 -4.56 -25.96
C GLY A 207 3.73 -3.99 -26.99
N SER A 208 3.40 -4.82 -27.97
CA SER A 208 2.49 -4.50 -29.09
C SER A 208 1.34 -5.50 -29.13
N GLU A 209 0.32 -5.22 -29.94
CA GLU A 209 -0.77 -6.17 -30.22
C GLU A 209 -0.25 -7.50 -30.79
N ALA A 210 0.83 -7.46 -31.59
CA ALA A 210 1.48 -8.67 -32.08
C ALA A 210 2.05 -9.50 -30.93
N LYS A 211 2.72 -8.88 -29.96
CA LYS A 211 3.22 -9.56 -28.75
C LYS A 211 2.07 -10.12 -27.91
N ALA A 212 0.98 -9.37 -27.77
CA ALA A 212 -0.21 -9.82 -27.06
C ALA A 212 -0.81 -11.10 -27.69
N ALA A 213 -0.90 -11.15 -29.02
CA ALA A 213 -1.43 -12.33 -29.74
C ALA A 213 -0.54 -13.56 -29.52
N ILE A 214 0.79 -13.39 -29.54
CA ILE A 214 1.74 -14.47 -29.27
C ILE A 214 1.60 -14.97 -27.83
N LEU A 215 1.63 -14.06 -26.84
CA LEU A 215 1.49 -14.42 -25.43
C LEU A 215 0.19 -15.17 -25.17
N ARG A 216 -0.94 -14.71 -25.67
CA ARG A 216 -2.24 -15.38 -25.50
C ARG A 216 -2.23 -16.81 -26.05
N ARG A 217 -1.63 -17.02 -27.21
CA ARG A 217 -1.52 -18.35 -27.82
C ARG A 217 -0.65 -19.29 -26.98
N GLU A 218 0.50 -18.83 -26.51
CA GLU A 218 1.42 -19.64 -25.70
C GLU A 218 0.82 -19.97 -24.34
N LEU A 219 0.19 -19.01 -23.66
CA LEU A 219 -0.50 -19.25 -22.39
C LEU A 219 -1.58 -20.34 -22.51
N VAL A 220 -2.33 -20.35 -23.62
CA VAL A 220 -3.30 -21.42 -23.89
C VAL A 220 -2.60 -22.76 -24.18
N ALA A 221 -1.51 -22.75 -24.94
CA ALA A 221 -0.73 -23.95 -25.22
C ALA A 221 -0.12 -24.58 -23.95
N GLU A 222 0.17 -23.76 -22.93
CA GLU A 222 0.65 -24.18 -21.61
C GLU A 222 -0.48 -24.54 -20.62
N GLY A 223 -1.73 -24.65 -21.10
CA GLY A 223 -2.85 -25.17 -20.32
C GLY A 223 -3.73 -24.12 -19.65
N LEU A 224 -3.50 -22.82 -19.83
CA LEU A 224 -4.40 -21.79 -19.33
C LEU A 224 -5.70 -21.77 -20.14
N ALA A 225 -6.84 -21.68 -19.44
CA ALA A 225 -8.13 -21.49 -20.08
C ALA A 225 -8.13 -20.22 -20.97
N PRO A 226 -8.69 -20.25 -22.19
CA PRO A 226 -8.68 -19.11 -23.12
C PRO A 226 -9.22 -17.80 -22.52
N ALA A 227 -10.21 -17.89 -21.63
CA ALA A 227 -10.77 -16.75 -20.93
C ALA A 227 -9.77 -16.12 -19.93
N ARG A 228 -8.92 -16.94 -19.30
CA ARG A 228 -7.84 -16.50 -18.40
C ARG A 228 -6.69 -15.89 -19.19
N ALA A 229 -6.28 -16.53 -20.27
CA ALA A 229 -5.20 -16.07 -21.14
C ALA A 229 -5.43 -14.70 -21.78
N LYS A 230 -6.64 -14.16 -21.71
CA LYS A 230 -7.01 -12.83 -22.20
C LYS A 230 -7.02 -11.75 -21.09
N LYS A 231 -6.86 -12.11 -19.80
CA LYS A 231 -7.00 -11.20 -18.67
C LYS A 231 -5.73 -10.40 -18.39
N PHE A 232 -5.21 -9.74 -19.41
CA PHE A 232 -4.11 -8.77 -19.27
C PHE A 232 -4.17 -7.71 -20.35
N HIS A 233 -3.60 -6.55 -20.08
CA HIS A 233 -3.46 -5.43 -20.99
C HIS A 233 -2.10 -5.52 -21.71
N CYS A 234 -2.11 -5.61 -23.02
CA CYS A 234 -0.92 -5.54 -23.86
C CYS A 234 -1.31 -5.02 -25.25
N PRO A 235 -0.77 -3.89 -25.67
CA PRO A 235 0.15 -3.01 -24.95
C PRO A 235 -0.47 -2.43 -23.66
N VAL A 236 0.34 -2.27 -22.63
CA VAL A 236 -0.03 -1.53 -21.43
C VAL A 236 0.16 -0.04 -21.67
N GLY A 237 -0.71 0.77 -21.11
CA GLY A 237 -0.77 2.22 -21.27
C GLY A 237 -1.99 2.67 -22.06
N LEU A 238 -2.43 3.91 -21.87
CA LEU A 238 -3.48 4.53 -22.66
C LEU A 238 -2.96 4.87 -24.08
N PRO A 239 -3.82 4.90 -25.10
CA PRO A 239 -3.40 5.07 -26.51
C PRO A 239 -3.08 6.54 -26.84
N PHE A 240 -2.02 7.10 -26.26
CA PHE A 240 -1.48 8.42 -26.58
C PHE A 240 0.04 8.44 -26.47
N GLY A 241 0.67 9.47 -27.02
CA GLY A 241 2.10 9.66 -27.03
C GLY A 241 2.82 8.87 -28.12
N THR A 242 4.14 8.87 -28.04
CA THR A 242 5.05 8.17 -28.96
C THR A 242 5.73 6.99 -28.25
N ASN A 243 6.72 6.39 -28.90
CA ASN A 243 7.53 5.33 -28.30
C ASN A 243 8.62 5.86 -27.34
N HIS A 244 8.55 7.14 -26.93
CA HIS A 244 9.51 7.71 -25.98
C HIS A 244 9.25 7.14 -24.57
N PRO A 245 10.27 6.65 -23.84
CA PRO A 245 10.08 5.99 -22.54
C PRO A 245 9.28 6.79 -21.52
N HIS A 246 9.44 8.11 -21.46
CA HIS A 246 8.70 8.98 -20.53
C HIS A 246 7.23 9.13 -20.94
N GLU A 247 6.90 9.15 -22.23
CA GLU A 247 5.52 9.21 -22.70
C GLU A 247 4.80 7.88 -22.45
N ILE A 248 5.49 6.75 -22.68
CA ILE A 248 4.99 5.42 -22.31
C ILE A 248 4.76 5.35 -20.79
N ALA A 249 5.67 5.86 -19.98
CA ALA A 249 5.53 5.89 -18.53
C ALA A 249 4.30 6.69 -18.09
N LEU A 250 4.06 7.87 -18.68
CA LEU A 250 2.86 8.67 -18.41
C LEU A 250 1.58 7.95 -18.82
N SER A 251 1.56 7.30 -19.98
CA SER A 251 0.40 6.55 -20.45
C SER A 251 0.07 5.35 -19.53
N ILE A 252 1.09 4.65 -19.03
CA ILE A 252 0.94 3.57 -18.05
C ILE A 252 0.44 4.11 -16.71
N ALA A 253 1.01 5.19 -16.20
CA ALA A 253 0.57 5.81 -14.96
C ALA A 253 -0.90 6.26 -15.02
N ALA A 254 -1.30 6.87 -16.14
CA ALA A 254 -2.68 7.28 -16.37
C ALA A 254 -3.64 6.08 -16.41
N GLN A 255 -3.28 4.99 -17.09
CA GLN A 255 -4.08 3.76 -17.11
C GLN A 255 -4.21 3.14 -15.73
N LEU A 256 -3.11 3.05 -14.97
CA LEU A 256 -3.10 2.54 -13.61
C LEU A 256 -4.05 3.32 -12.69
N LEU A 257 -4.04 4.65 -12.75
CA LEU A 257 -4.95 5.51 -11.98
C LEU A 257 -6.40 5.29 -12.39
N THR A 258 -6.69 5.26 -13.69
CA THR A 258 -8.04 5.02 -14.22
C THR A 258 -8.61 3.68 -13.74
N GLU A 259 -7.81 2.62 -13.77
CA GLU A 259 -8.26 1.30 -13.34
C GLU A 259 -8.43 1.20 -11.82
N ARG A 260 -7.56 1.84 -11.04
CA ARG A 260 -7.70 1.95 -9.59
C ARG A 260 -9.03 2.60 -9.22
N ASP A 261 -9.33 3.76 -9.81
CA ASP A 261 -10.54 4.53 -9.48
C ASP A 261 -11.80 3.76 -9.90
N ARG A 262 -11.79 3.10 -11.06
CA ARG A 262 -12.88 2.22 -11.52
C ARG A 262 -13.15 1.05 -10.57
N LEU A 263 -12.10 0.51 -9.93
CA LEU A 263 -12.24 -0.57 -8.95
C LEU A 263 -12.81 -0.07 -7.64
N ALA A 264 -12.41 1.12 -7.19
CA ALA A 264 -12.93 1.76 -5.99
C ALA A 264 -14.44 2.06 -6.12
N GLU A 265 -14.89 2.58 -7.26
CA GLU A 265 -16.31 2.84 -7.56
C GLU A 265 -17.17 1.56 -7.51
N LYS A 266 -16.66 0.45 -8.05
CA LYS A 266 -17.35 -0.85 -8.00
C LYS A 266 -17.49 -1.41 -6.59
N SER A 267 -16.51 -1.19 -5.74
CA SER A 267 -16.55 -1.61 -4.33
C SER A 267 -17.62 -0.86 -3.55
N ILE A 268 -17.81 0.43 -3.84
CA ILE A 268 -18.83 1.27 -3.20
C ILE A 268 -20.24 0.91 -3.70
N ALA A 269 -20.38 0.63 -5.00
CA ALA A 269 -21.68 0.30 -5.60
C ALA A 269 -22.18 -1.13 -5.28
N GLY A 270 -21.31 -2.01 -4.79
CA GLY A 270 -21.62 -3.41 -4.43
C GLY A 270 -21.82 -3.66 -2.94
N SER A 271 -21.69 -2.64 -2.09
CA SER A 271 -21.96 -2.64 -0.67
C SER A 271 -23.30 -1.95 -0.37
#